data_36eaef9fc5f6d386e91c3c57a58e3d1d
#
_entry.id   36eaef9fc5f6d386e91c3c57a58e3d1d
#
_cell.length_a   1.000
_cell.length_b   1.000
_cell.length_c   1.000
_cell.angle_alpha   90.00
_cell.angle_beta   90.00
_cell.angle_gamma   90.00
#
_symmetry.space_group_name_H-M   'P 1'
#
loop_
_entity.id
_entity.type
_entity.pdbx_description
1 polymer ?
#
loop_
_entity_poly.entity_id
_entity_poly.type
_entity_poly.pdbx_seq_one_letter_code
_entity_poly.pdbx_strand_id
1 'polypeptide(L)'
;MSDTTQTGPVLAADGTPLKRSLARALRLQKIRALMLIAPLLLFVLLTFILPIADMLFRSVENSIVPDNLPRTVVALRDWDPESGEAPDEAVFTALAADLKIAAEAKVHTRIGSRLNYEKPGISSLFRKAGRRVKRWDIEADGPFKEQFLKIGDGWGDPEVWRTIKTYSGKYTNGYFLNAADMQKGPGGAEWRPENQQIYGTLFKRTMFMSLVITVSCIVLAYPVDWILANLPARTANMLMILVLLPFWTSLLV
;
A
#
# COMPACT_ATOMS: atom_id res chain seq x y z
N MET A 1 73.14 -2.69 8.14
CA MET A 1 72.46 -2.02 6.99
C MET A 1 71.01 -1.88 7.39
N SER A 2 70.63 -0.68 7.82
CA SER A 2 69.29 -0.37 8.33
C SER A 2 68.40 0.05 7.17
N ASP A 3 67.41 -0.75 6.89
CA ASP A 3 66.43 -0.46 5.82
C ASP A 3 65.36 0.45 6.44
N THR A 4 65.50 1.75 6.20
CA THR A 4 64.52 2.77 6.63
C THR A 4 63.36 2.74 5.62
N THR A 5 62.32 1.97 5.92
CA THR A 5 61.03 2.06 5.25
C THR A 5 60.47 3.47 5.41
N GLN A 6 60.52 4.26 4.32
CA GLN A 6 59.87 5.57 4.24
C GLN A 6 58.34 5.39 4.36
N THR A 7 57.80 5.72 5.53
CA THR A 7 56.35 5.76 5.83
C THR A 7 55.69 7.10 5.42
N GLY A 8 56.20 7.75 4.35
CA GLY A 8 55.61 8.96 3.84
C GLY A 8 54.46 8.67 2.84
N PRO A 9 53.45 9.57 2.70
CA PRO A 9 52.40 9.40 1.72
C PRO A 9 53.02 9.42 0.32
N VAL A 10 52.74 8.41 -0.49
CA VAL A 10 53.17 8.34 -1.88
C VAL A 10 52.60 9.55 -2.61
N LEU A 11 53.50 10.38 -3.18
CA LEU A 11 53.12 11.59 -3.92
C LEU A 11 53.03 11.28 -5.41
N ALA A 12 52.07 11.89 -6.10
CA ALA A 12 51.95 11.90 -7.56
C ALA A 12 52.99 12.85 -8.17
N ALA A 13 53.22 12.83 -9.51
CA ALA A 13 54.19 13.66 -10.20
C ALA A 13 53.99 15.18 -10.02
N ASP A 14 52.79 15.59 -9.60
CA ASP A 14 52.40 16.99 -9.30
C ASP A 14 52.53 17.37 -7.80
N GLY A 15 53.18 16.52 -6.98
CA GLY A 15 53.42 16.78 -5.56
C GLY A 15 52.17 16.56 -4.67
N THR A 16 51.04 16.17 -5.23
CA THR A 16 49.83 15.88 -4.44
C THR A 16 49.80 14.42 -3.94
N PRO A 17 49.19 14.14 -2.75
CA PRO A 17 49.06 12.77 -2.30
C PRO A 17 48.34 11.90 -3.34
N LEU A 18 48.98 10.82 -3.79
CA LEU A 18 48.49 9.92 -4.86
C LEU A 18 47.04 9.50 -4.62
N LYS A 19 46.67 9.25 -3.37
CA LYS A 19 45.30 8.89 -2.97
C LYS A 19 44.25 9.97 -3.30
N ARG A 20 44.64 11.27 -3.23
CA ARG A 20 43.74 12.38 -3.57
C ARG A 20 43.63 12.60 -5.09
N SER A 21 44.72 12.51 -5.84
CA SER A 21 44.68 12.61 -7.30
C SER A 21 43.89 11.47 -7.94
N LEU A 22 44.10 10.24 -7.45
CA LEU A 22 43.35 9.07 -7.87
C LEU A 22 41.85 9.18 -7.55
N ALA A 23 41.51 9.64 -6.33
CA ALA A 23 40.12 9.85 -5.93
C ALA A 23 39.42 10.92 -6.78
N ARG A 24 40.14 11.98 -7.18
CA ARG A 24 39.64 13.05 -8.08
C ARG A 24 39.41 12.51 -9.51
N ALA A 25 40.36 11.74 -10.04
CA ALA A 25 40.24 11.13 -11.37
C ALA A 25 39.05 10.13 -11.40
N LEU A 26 38.94 9.28 -10.40
CA LEU A 26 37.83 8.34 -10.27
C LEU A 26 36.48 9.03 -10.12
N ARG A 27 36.41 10.16 -9.41
CA ARG A 27 35.17 10.96 -9.30
C ARG A 27 34.76 11.53 -10.66
N LEU A 28 35.69 12.13 -11.42
CA LEU A 28 35.43 12.65 -12.74
C LEU A 28 34.96 11.56 -13.71
N GLN A 29 35.58 10.40 -13.66
CA GLN A 29 35.18 9.25 -14.48
C GLN A 29 33.77 8.75 -14.10
N LYS A 30 33.47 8.65 -12.80
CA LYS A 30 32.13 8.30 -12.30
C LYS A 30 31.07 9.32 -12.71
N ILE A 31 31.37 10.62 -12.62
CA ILE A 31 30.44 11.69 -13.03
C ILE A 31 30.18 11.64 -14.53
N ARG A 32 31.21 11.43 -15.36
CA ARG A 32 31.04 11.28 -16.83
C ARG A 32 30.19 10.03 -17.16
N ALA A 33 30.45 8.91 -16.51
CA ALA A 33 29.63 7.70 -16.67
C ALA A 33 28.18 7.93 -16.21
N LEU A 34 27.99 8.63 -15.08
CA LEU A 34 26.66 8.99 -14.60
C LEU A 34 25.92 9.92 -15.57
N MET A 35 26.60 10.94 -16.14
CA MET A 35 26.02 11.83 -17.14
C MET A 35 25.55 11.08 -18.40
N LEU A 36 26.28 10.04 -18.80
CA LEU A 36 25.90 9.23 -19.95
C LEU A 36 24.63 8.40 -19.69
N ILE A 37 24.49 7.92 -18.44
CA ILE A 37 23.34 7.12 -18.00
C ILE A 37 22.18 8.02 -17.51
N ALA A 38 22.49 9.26 -17.15
CA ALA A 38 21.53 10.18 -16.52
C ALA A 38 20.20 10.33 -17.29
N PRO A 39 20.13 10.44 -18.61
CA PRO A 39 18.85 10.56 -19.32
C PRO A 39 17.96 9.36 -19.11
N LEU A 40 18.52 8.14 -19.20
CA LEU A 40 17.77 6.90 -18.97
C LEU A 40 17.40 6.73 -17.49
N LEU A 41 18.32 7.05 -16.59
CA LEU A 41 18.08 6.98 -15.14
C LEU A 41 16.98 7.98 -14.74
N LEU A 42 17.02 9.21 -15.25
CA LEU A 42 16.02 10.23 -15.00
C LEU A 42 14.64 9.78 -15.52
N PHE A 43 14.59 9.21 -16.72
CA PHE A 43 13.37 8.64 -17.27
C PHE A 43 12.77 7.57 -16.34
N VAL A 44 13.57 6.61 -15.89
CA VAL A 44 13.11 5.56 -14.97
C VAL A 44 12.66 6.15 -13.63
N LEU A 45 13.40 7.10 -13.08
CA LEU A 45 13.02 7.76 -11.82
C LEU A 45 11.68 8.48 -11.94
N LEU A 46 11.47 9.25 -13.01
CA LEU A 46 10.24 10.04 -13.17
C LEU A 46 9.04 9.19 -13.56
N THR A 47 9.22 8.17 -14.40
CA THR A 47 8.10 7.37 -14.91
C THR A 47 7.73 6.19 -14.03
N PHE A 48 8.66 5.64 -13.25
CA PHE A 48 8.42 4.47 -12.40
C PHE A 48 8.59 4.76 -10.91
N ILE A 49 9.74 5.28 -10.51
CA ILE A 49 10.04 5.42 -9.07
C ILE A 49 9.15 6.48 -8.41
N LEU A 50 8.97 7.63 -9.06
CA LEU A 50 8.18 8.72 -8.49
C LEU A 50 6.69 8.35 -8.32
N PRO A 51 5.98 7.75 -9.30
CA PRO A 51 4.62 7.26 -9.09
C PRO A 51 4.52 6.16 -8.03
N ILE A 52 5.50 5.25 -7.96
CA ILE A 52 5.52 4.21 -6.92
C ILE A 52 5.69 4.85 -5.53
N ALA A 53 6.58 5.82 -5.40
CA ALA A 53 6.78 6.55 -4.15
C ALA A 53 5.50 7.32 -3.74
N ASP A 54 4.83 8.00 -4.68
CA ASP A 54 3.56 8.69 -4.43
C ASP A 54 2.47 7.70 -3.95
N MET A 55 2.35 6.54 -4.58
CA MET A 55 1.44 5.48 -4.15
C MET A 55 1.75 4.98 -2.73
N LEU A 56 3.04 4.80 -2.39
CA LEU A 56 3.45 4.40 -1.04
C LEU A 56 3.14 5.48 0.00
N PHE A 57 3.34 6.75 -0.32
CA PHE A 57 2.95 7.85 0.57
C PHE A 57 1.45 7.91 0.77
N ARG A 58 0.65 7.78 -0.28
CA ARG A 58 -0.82 7.73 -0.20
C ARG A 58 -1.33 6.54 0.60
N SER A 59 -0.61 5.43 0.62
CA SER A 59 -1.00 4.26 1.42
C SER A 59 -0.83 4.46 2.94
N VAL A 60 -0.06 5.47 3.34
CA VAL A 60 0.10 5.86 4.76
C VAL A 60 -0.84 7.02 5.12
N GLU A 61 -1.25 7.82 4.14
CA GLU A 61 -2.13 8.96 4.34
C GLU A 61 -3.57 8.52 4.61
N ASN A 62 -4.17 9.09 5.66
CA ASN A 62 -5.55 8.80 6.07
C ASN A 62 -6.29 10.12 6.37
N SER A 63 -6.38 10.98 5.37
CA SER A 63 -7.02 12.29 5.50
C SER A 63 -8.55 12.21 5.48
N ILE A 64 -9.13 11.14 4.91
CA ILE A 64 -10.59 11.05 4.68
C ILE A 64 -11.40 11.18 5.97
N VAL A 65 -11.01 10.50 7.04
CA VAL A 65 -11.76 10.54 8.32
C VAL A 65 -11.54 11.87 9.05
N PRO A 66 -10.29 12.28 9.36
CA PRO A 66 -10.07 13.49 10.15
C PRO A 66 -10.50 14.78 9.43
N ASP A 67 -10.39 14.85 8.11
CA ASP A 67 -10.76 16.05 7.35
C ASP A 67 -12.28 16.24 7.21
N ASN A 68 -13.03 15.14 7.24
CA ASN A 68 -14.48 15.18 7.04
C ASN A 68 -15.29 14.97 8.34
N LEU A 69 -14.65 14.53 9.42
CA LEU A 69 -15.26 14.33 10.74
C LEU A 69 -14.47 15.03 11.86
N PRO A 70 -14.06 16.31 11.71
CA PRO A 70 -13.15 16.95 12.65
C PRO A 70 -13.74 17.09 14.06
N ARG A 71 -15.02 17.43 14.20
CA ARG A 71 -15.71 17.57 15.50
C ARG A 71 -15.86 16.21 16.17
N THR A 72 -16.25 15.20 15.40
CA THR A 72 -16.40 13.82 15.87
C THR A 72 -15.07 13.28 16.38
N VAL A 73 -13.96 13.51 15.66
CA VAL A 73 -12.62 13.08 16.07
C VAL A 73 -12.20 13.73 17.39
N VAL A 74 -12.52 15.00 17.60
CA VAL A 74 -12.23 15.69 18.86
C VAL A 74 -13.09 15.13 19.99
N ALA A 75 -14.38 14.96 19.78
CA ALA A 75 -15.30 14.43 20.80
C ALA A 75 -14.98 12.97 21.18
N LEU A 76 -14.45 12.18 20.25
CA LEU A 76 -14.03 10.80 20.54
C LEU A 76 -12.73 10.67 21.35
N ARG A 77 -11.98 11.74 21.59
CA ARG A 77 -10.72 11.66 22.35
C ARG A 77 -10.96 11.15 23.76
N ASP A 78 -12.00 11.68 24.41
CA ASP A 78 -12.31 11.41 25.82
C ASP A 78 -13.13 10.13 26.02
N TRP A 79 -13.65 9.54 24.93
CA TRP A 79 -14.39 8.29 24.99
C TRP A 79 -13.42 7.09 25.12
N ASP A 80 -13.71 6.19 26.07
CA ASP A 80 -12.93 4.97 26.28
C ASP A 80 -13.41 3.85 25.34
N PRO A 81 -12.57 3.36 24.41
CA PRO A 81 -12.92 2.24 23.53
C PRO A 81 -13.13 0.90 24.26
N GLU A 82 -12.61 0.76 25.48
CA GLU A 82 -12.70 -0.46 26.29
C GLU A 82 -13.96 -0.49 27.17
N SER A 83 -14.74 0.59 27.23
CA SER A 83 -15.97 0.70 28.01
C SER A 83 -17.05 -0.31 27.61
N GLY A 84 -16.98 -0.87 26.41
CA GLY A 84 -17.99 -1.78 25.87
C GLY A 84 -19.32 -1.11 25.53
N GLU A 85 -19.42 0.22 25.66
CA GLU A 85 -20.63 0.99 25.39
C GLU A 85 -20.41 1.99 24.25
N ALA A 86 -21.48 2.32 23.53
CA ALA A 86 -21.44 3.39 22.54
C ALA A 86 -21.21 4.75 23.22
N PRO A 87 -20.57 5.72 22.54
CA PRO A 87 -20.29 7.04 23.08
C PRO A 87 -21.55 7.80 23.57
N ASP A 88 -21.29 8.88 24.29
CA ASP A 88 -22.30 9.78 24.78
C ASP A 88 -22.94 10.63 23.67
N GLU A 89 -24.04 11.29 24.01
CA GLU A 89 -24.80 12.18 23.12
C GLU A 89 -23.93 13.28 22.48
N ALA A 90 -22.91 13.77 23.18
CA ALA A 90 -22.01 14.78 22.66
C ALA A 90 -21.27 14.32 21.39
N VAL A 91 -20.85 13.06 21.35
CA VAL A 91 -20.17 12.45 20.17
C VAL A 91 -21.16 12.29 19.01
N PHE A 92 -22.40 11.87 19.30
CA PHE A 92 -23.45 11.76 18.26
C PHE A 92 -23.84 13.12 17.68
N THR A 93 -23.90 14.16 18.53
CA THR A 93 -24.14 15.53 18.08
C THR A 93 -23.02 16.03 17.17
N ALA A 94 -21.77 15.80 17.56
CA ALA A 94 -20.60 16.11 16.73
C ALA A 94 -20.64 15.38 15.39
N LEU A 95 -21.00 14.07 15.41
CA LEU A 95 -21.14 13.27 14.20
C LEU A 95 -22.28 13.79 13.30
N ALA A 96 -23.41 14.19 13.87
CA ALA A 96 -24.53 14.75 13.11
C ALA A 96 -24.12 16.03 12.38
N ALA A 97 -23.40 16.93 13.06
CA ALA A 97 -22.91 18.18 12.48
C ALA A 97 -21.90 17.94 11.34
N ASP A 98 -20.90 17.07 11.57
CA ASP A 98 -19.91 16.75 10.57
C ASP A 98 -20.53 16.00 9.38
N LEU A 99 -21.41 15.05 9.66
CA LEU A 99 -22.03 14.21 8.64
C LEU A 99 -23.01 15.00 7.76
N LYS A 100 -23.65 16.06 8.30
CA LYS A 100 -24.49 16.97 7.52
C LYS A 100 -23.67 17.65 6.44
N ILE A 101 -22.53 18.25 6.81
CA ILE A 101 -21.59 18.88 5.87
C ILE A 101 -21.05 17.86 4.86
N ALA A 102 -20.61 16.69 5.34
CA ALA A 102 -20.10 15.63 4.49
C ALA A 102 -21.17 15.08 3.52
N ALA A 103 -22.44 15.08 3.93
CA ALA A 103 -23.53 14.61 3.08
C ALA A 103 -23.89 15.64 2.00
N GLU A 104 -23.85 16.94 2.32
CA GLU A 104 -24.02 18.02 1.34
C GLU A 104 -22.91 17.99 0.29
N ALA A 105 -21.67 17.82 0.72
CA ALA A 105 -20.50 17.66 -0.15
C ALA A 105 -20.43 16.28 -0.84
N LYS A 106 -21.35 15.35 -0.56
CA LYS A 106 -21.41 13.97 -1.10
C LYS A 106 -20.18 13.11 -0.76
N VAL A 107 -19.42 13.46 0.27
CA VAL A 107 -18.21 12.72 0.71
C VAL A 107 -18.49 11.68 1.80
N HIS A 108 -19.65 11.70 2.43
CA HIS A 108 -20.06 10.75 3.49
C HIS A 108 -19.95 9.28 3.06
N THR A 109 -20.19 8.96 1.78
CA THR A 109 -20.03 7.61 1.25
C THR A 109 -18.56 7.19 1.18
N ARG A 110 -17.65 8.13 0.92
CA ARG A 110 -16.20 7.86 0.91
C ARG A 110 -15.68 7.55 2.30
N ILE A 111 -16.18 8.25 3.32
CA ILE A 111 -15.87 7.98 4.74
C ILE A 111 -16.32 6.55 5.09
N GLY A 112 -17.59 6.24 4.79
CA GLY A 112 -18.14 4.91 5.03
C GLY A 112 -17.36 3.81 4.28
N SER A 113 -16.99 4.02 3.04
CA SER A 113 -16.19 3.07 2.27
C SER A 113 -14.80 2.87 2.87
N ARG A 114 -14.14 3.95 3.31
CA ARG A 114 -12.82 3.86 3.94
C ARG A 114 -12.86 3.01 5.21
N LEU A 115 -13.81 3.28 6.09
CA LEU A 115 -13.95 2.53 7.34
C LEU A 115 -14.45 1.09 7.14
N ASN A 116 -15.16 0.85 6.06
CA ASN A 116 -15.68 -0.49 5.73
C ASN A 116 -14.58 -1.49 5.34
N TYR A 117 -13.39 -1.03 4.95
CA TYR A 117 -12.21 -1.90 4.76
C TYR A 117 -11.77 -2.54 6.08
N GLU A 118 -12.00 -1.84 7.19
CA GLU A 118 -11.58 -2.30 8.50
C GLU A 118 -12.69 -3.09 9.20
N LYS A 119 -13.93 -2.58 9.16
CA LYS A 119 -15.12 -3.26 9.70
C LYS A 119 -16.24 -3.29 8.67
N PRO A 120 -16.59 -4.46 8.15
CA PRO A 120 -17.70 -4.63 7.22
C PRO A 120 -19.03 -4.13 7.81
N GLY A 121 -19.84 -3.47 6.98
CA GLY A 121 -21.15 -2.93 7.39
C GLY A 121 -21.17 -1.43 7.64
N ILE A 122 -20.05 -0.79 7.99
CA ILE A 122 -19.97 0.66 8.25
C ILE A 122 -20.42 1.49 7.04
N SER A 123 -20.09 1.05 5.83
CA SER A 123 -20.50 1.76 4.61
C SER A 123 -22.01 1.93 4.51
N SER A 124 -22.78 0.94 4.92
CA SER A 124 -24.24 1.00 4.89
C SER A 124 -24.78 1.98 5.93
N LEU A 125 -24.16 2.06 7.11
CA LEU A 125 -24.52 3.00 8.18
C LEU A 125 -24.34 4.45 7.71
N PHE A 126 -23.16 4.78 7.21
CA PHE A 126 -22.87 6.13 6.70
C PHE A 126 -23.78 6.52 5.54
N ARG A 127 -24.11 5.60 4.64
CA ARG A 127 -25.00 5.85 3.51
C ARG A 127 -26.45 6.11 3.96
N LYS A 128 -26.94 5.34 4.92
CA LYS A 128 -28.28 5.53 5.51
C LYS A 128 -28.34 6.84 6.30
N ALA A 129 -27.36 7.09 7.17
CA ALA A 129 -27.27 8.27 7.99
C ALA A 129 -27.16 9.55 7.15
N GLY A 130 -26.28 9.58 6.15
CA GLY A 130 -26.09 10.74 5.29
C GLY A 130 -27.34 11.19 4.53
N ARG A 131 -28.27 10.26 4.23
CA ARG A 131 -29.58 10.61 3.65
C ARG A 131 -30.54 11.25 4.62
N ARG A 132 -30.47 10.89 5.91
CA ARG A 132 -31.36 11.40 6.95
C ARG A 132 -30.86 12.71 7.53
N VAL A 133 -29.56 12.82 7.82
CA VAL A 133 -28.93 13.97 8.46
C VAL A 133 -29.08 15.26 7.65
N LYS A 134 -29.21 15.19 6.34
CA LYS A 134 -29.49 16.37 5.48
C LYS A 134 -30.75 17.16 5.88
N ARG A 135 -31.70 16.49 6.51
CA ARG A 135 -32.99 17.08 6.92
C ARG A 135 -33.03 17.54 8.37
N TRP A 136 -31.95 17.22 9.12
CA TRP A 136 -31.91 17.55 10.55
C TRP A 136 -31.49 19.00 10.78
N ASP A 137 -32.11 19.62 11.77
CA ASP A 137 -31.62 20.85 12.35
C ASP A 137 -30.73 20.51 13.56
N ILE A 138 -29.43 20.80 13.43
CA ILE A 138 -28.44 20.42 14.45
C ILE A 138 -28.65 21.16 15.77
N GLU A 139 -29.30 22.33 15.74
CA GLU A 139 -29.58 23.15 16.95
C GLU A 139 -30.88 22.75 17.62
N ALA A 140 -31.85 22.19 16.89
CA ALA A 140 -33.21 21.97 17.38
C ALA A 140 -33.58 20.50 17.56
N ASP A 141 -32.99 19.55 16.79
CA ASP A 141 -33.51 18.20 16.64
C ASP A 141 -32.88 17.13 17.59
N GLY A 142 -32.16 17.51 18.66
CA GLY A 142 -31.62 16.54 19.64
C GLY A 142 -32.73 15.74 20.38
N PRO A 143 -32.40 14.58 20.97
CA PRO A 143 -31.14 13.88 21.04
C PRO A 143 -30.80 13.05 19.78
N PHE A 144 -29.55 13.10 19.33
CA PHE A 144 -29.11 12.45 18.09
C PHE A 144 -28.79 10.97 18.27
N LYS A 145 -28.35 10.52 19.46
CA LYS A 145 -28.05 9.12 19.74
C LYS A 145 -29.23 8.22 19.39
N GLU A 146 -30.44 8.56 19.87
CA GLU A 146 -31.64 7.78 19.54
C GLU A 146 -31.98 7.83 18.05
N GLN A 147 -31.77 8.97 17.40
CA GLN A 147 -32.05 9.13 15.99
C GLN A 147 -31.10 8.28 15.13
N PHE A 148 -29.81 8.22 15.48
CA PHE A 148 -28.84 7.34 14.79
C PHE A 148 -29.17 5.86 15.02
N LEU A 149 -29.56 5.46 16.23
CA LEU A 149 -30.00 4.09 16.52
C LEU A 149 -31.23 3.69 15.69
N LYS A 150 -32.19 4.58 15.50
CA LYS A 150 -33.35 4.35 14.60
C LYS A 150 -32.97 4.24 13.11
N ILE A 151 -31.83 4.77 12.69
CA ILE A 151 -31.33 4.63 11.31
C ILE A 151 -30.67 3.27 11.11
N GLY A 152 -30.02 2.75 12.15
CA GLY A 152 -29.37 1.45 12.12
C GLY A 152 -28.73 1.07 13.45
N ASP A 153 -29.01 -0.11 13.91
CA ASP A 153 -28.55 -0.63 15.20
C ASP A 153 -27.03 -0.66 15.35
N GLY A 154 -26.32 -0.71 14.22
CA GLY A 154 -24.86 -0.67 14.20
C GLY A 154 -24.25 0.61 14.79
N TRP A 155 -24.99 1.71 14.94
CA TRP A 155 -24.53 2.90 15.66
C TRP A 155 -24.45 2.69 17.17
N GLY A 156 -25.11 1.66 17.70
CA GLY A 156 -24.98 1.21 19.08
C GLY A 156 -23.79 0.28 19.32
N ASP A 157 -23.13 -0.21 18.26
CA ASP A 157 -22.00 -1.11 18.37
C ASP A 157 -20.70 -0.33 18.72
N PRO A 158 -20.09 -0.55 19.89
CA PRO A 158 -18.85 0.10 20.30
C PRO A 158 -17.71 -0.10 19.29
N GLU A 159 -17.69 -1.22 18.59
CA GLU A 159 -16.66 -1.53 17.60
C GLU A 159 -16.68 -0.57 16.39
N VAL A 160 -17.84 -0.04 16.03
CA VAL A 160 -17.94 1.00 14.99
C VAL A 160 -17.22 2.26 15.42
N TRP A 161 -17.43 2.67 16.66
CA TRP A 161 -16.80 3.89 17.23
C TRP A 161 -15.30 3.68 17.49
N ARG A 162 -14.92 2.48 17.95
CA ARG A 162 -13.52 2.08 18.07
C ARG A 162 -12.81 2.19 16.71
N THR A 163 -13.44 1.70 15.65
CA THR A 163 -12.91 1.81 14.29
C THR A 163 -12.75 3.27 13.86
N ILE A 164 -13.76 4.12 14.08
CA ILE A 164 -13.69 5.56 13.77
C ILE A 164 -12.54 6.22 14.55
N LYS A 165 -12.42 5.94 15.87
CA LYS A 165 -11.36 6.48 16.73
C LYS A 165 -9.96 6.01 16.28
N THR A 166 -9.80 4.73 15.98
CA THR A 166 -8.53 4.13 15.56
C THR A 166 -8.02 4.74 14.24
N TYR A 167 -8.94 5.06 13.34
CA TYR A 167 -8.60 5.62 12.02
C TYR A 167 -8.86 7.13 11.92
N SER A 168 -8.94 7.83 13.05
CA SER A 168 -9.08 9.29 13.12
C SER A 168 -7.78 10.05 12.88
N GLY A 169 -6.61 9.39 12.94
CA GLY A 169 -5.31 10.01 12.70
C GLY A 169 -5.05 10.29 11.22
N LYS A 170 -4.24 11.33 10.93
CA LYS A 170 -3.82 11.68 9.56
C LYS A 170 -2.98 10.61 8.88
N TYR A 171 -2.28 9.79 9.65
CA TYR A 171 -1.43 8.71 9.15
C TYR A 171 -1.88 7.38 9.74
N THR A 172 -1.83 6.35 8.92
CA THR A 172 -2.18 4.99 9.32
C THR A 172 -1.29 3.97 8.64
N ASN A 173 -0.98 2.90 9.33
CA ASN A 173 -0.38 1.70 8.75
C ASN A 173 -1.43 0.63 8.42
N GLY A 174 -2.72 0.96 8.54
CA GLY A 174 -3.82 0.02 8.37
C GLY A 174 -3.82 -0.70 7.02
N TYR A 175 -3.47 -0.01 5.94
CA TYR A 175 -3.39 -0.64 4.61
C TYR A 175 -2.28 -1.69 4.52
N PHE A 176 -1.12 -1.46 5.15
CA PHE A 176 -0.03 -2.44 5.22
C PHE A 176 -0.41 -3.64 6.09
N LEU A 177 -1.04 -3.39 7.24
CA LEU A 177 -1.54 -4.45 8.10
C LEU A 177 -2.58 -5.30 7.36
N ASN A 178 -3.51 -4.65 6.67
CA ASN A 178 -4.53 -5.32 5.88
C ASN A 178 -3.93 -6.21 4.78
N ALA A 179 -2.91 -5.72 4.06
CA ALA A 179 -2.20 -6.51 3.05
C ALA A 179 -1.49 -7.75 3.63
N ALA A 180 -1.18 -7.74 4.93
CA ALA A 180 -0.60 -8.86 5.67
C ALA A 180 -1.65 -9.72 6.40
N ASP A 181 -2.94 -9.57 6.12
CA ASP A 181 -4.06 -10.17 6.85
C ASP A 181 -4.09 -9.83 8.35
N MET A 182 -3.58 -8.65 8.71
CA MET A 182 -3.59 -8.11 10.06
C MET A 182 -4.57 -6.94 10.18
N GLN A 183 -4.94 -6.62 11.39
CA GLN A 183 -5.77 -5.47 11.74
C GLN A 183 -5.18 -4.71 12.93
N LYS A 184 -5.64 -3.49 13.14
CA LYS A 184 -5.22 -2.68 14.28
C LYS A 184 -6.15 -2.97 15.45
N GLY A 185 -5.65 -3.73 16.43
CA GLY A 185 -6.35 -4.04 17.68
C GLY A 185 -5.94 -3.11 18.83
N PRO A 186 -6.53 -3.28 20.02
CA PRO A 186 -6.23 -2.49 21.22
C PRO A 186 -4.76 -2.55 21.63
N GLY A 187 -4.13 -3.72 21.51
CA GLY A 187 -2.72 -3.98 21.84
C GLY A 187 -1.73 -3.71 20.70
N GLY A 188 -2.19 -3.26 19.54
CA GLY A 188 -1.35 -3.05 18.37
C GLY A 188 -1.82 -3.82 17.13
N ALA A 189 -0.88 -4.42 16.40
CA ALA A 189 -1.20 -5.23 15.22
C ALA A 189 -1.61 -6.65 15.62
N GLU A 190 -2.80 -7.07 15.21
CA GLU A 190 -3.37 -8.38 15.49
C GLU A 190 -3.72 -9.10 14.18
N TRP A 191 -3.66 -10.43 14.18
CA TRP A 191 -4.12 -11.21 13.04
C TRP A 191 -5.62 -11.11 12.88
N ARG A 192 -6.09 -10.97 11.65
CA ARG A 192 -7.52 -11.09 11.36
C ARG A 192 -8.02 -12.52 11.66
N PRO A 193 -9.31 -12.68 11.97
CA PRO A 193 -9.93 -14.00 12.07
C PRO A 193 -9.67 -14.83 10.80
N GLU A 194 -9.52 -16.14 10.93
CA GLU A 194 -9.16 -17.03 9.80
C GLU A 194 -10.07 -16.89 8.58
N ASN A 195 -11.35 -16.63 8.80
CA ASN A 195 -12.35 -16.42 7.74
C ASN A 195 -12.13 -15.11 6.95
N GLN A 196 -11.27 -14.21 7.42
CA GLN A 196 -10.93 -12.94 6.78
C GLN A 196 -9.49 -12.89 6.27
N GLN A 197 -8.69 -13.94 6.52
CA GLN A 197 -7.30 -14.06 6.03
C GLN A 197 -7.28 -14.54 4.58
N ILE A 198 -7.33 -13.61 3.64
CA ILE A 198 -7.44 -13.91 2.21
C ILE A 198 -6.09 -13.70 1.51
N TYR A 199 -5.38 -12.61 1.84
CA TYR A 199 -4.20 -12.18 1.10
C TYR A 199 -3.02 -13.13 1.25
N GLY A 200 -2.72 -13.58 2.47
CA GLY A 200 -1.66 -14.55 2.73
C GLY A 200 -1.92 -15.90 2.06
N THR A 201 -3.16 -16.35 2.05
CA THR A 201 -3.56 -17.59 1.37
C THR A 201 -3.41 -17.48 -0.14
N LEU A 202 -3.89 -16.37 -0.73
CA LEU A 202 -3.73 -16.10 -2.17
C LEU A 202 -2.27 -15.98 -2.57
N PHE A 203 -1.47 -15.28 -1.77
CA PHE A 203 -0.03 -15.13 -2.02
C PHE A 203 0.69 -16.48 -2.04
N LYS A 204 0.49 -17.31 -1.01
CA LYS A 204 1.07 -18.67 -0.94
C LYS A 204 0.65 -19.52 -2.15
N ARG A 205 -0.63 -19.49 -2.50
CA ARG A 205 -1.16 -20.22 -3.66
C ARG A 205 -0.53 -19.74 -4.97
N THR A 206 -0.44 -18.44 -5.17
CA THR A 206 0.16 -17.86 -6.38
C THR A 206 1.64 -18.20 -6.48
N MET A 207 2.39 -18.10 -5.38
CA MET A 207 3.81 -18.47 -5.34
C MET A 207 4.01 -19.95 -5.64
N PHE A 208 3.19 -20.82 -5.03
CA PHE A 208 3.24 -22.26 -5.29
C PHE A 208 2.95 -22.58 -6.76
N MET A 209 1.87 -22.03 -7.31
CA MET A 209 1.50 -22.25 -8.71
C MET A 209 2.58 -21.73 -9.67
N SER A 210 3.12 -20.54 -9.41
CA SER A 210 4.21 -19.97 -10.20
C SER A 210 5.45 -20.86 -10.18
N LEU A 211 5.84 -21.36 -9.00
CA LEU A 211 6.97 -22.26 -8.85
C LEU A 211 6.75 -23.57 -9.62
N VAL A 212 5.59 -24.19 -9.45
CA VAL A 212 5.24 -25.45 -10.13
C VAL A 212 5.27 -25.27 -11.65
N ILE A 213 4.66 -24.20 -12.16
CA ILE A 213 4.66 -23.89 -13.60
C ILE A 213 6.08 -23.67 -14.11
N THR A 214 6.87 -22.87 -13.40
CA THR A 214 8.25 -22.57 -13.79
C THR A 214 9.10 -23.84 -13.83
N VAL A 215 9.04 -24.68 -12.80
CA VAL A 215 9.76 -25.95 -12.77
C VAL A 215 9.30 -26.88 -13.89
N SER A 216 7.99 -26.99 -14.12
CA SER A 216 7.43 -27.79 -15.21
C SER A 216 7.92 -27.30 -16.59
N CYS A 217 7.92 -25.98 -16.80
CA CYS A 217 8.44 -25.39 -18.04
C CYS A 217 9.94 -25.71 -18.24
N ILE A 218 10.76 -25.62 -17.20
CA ILE A 218 12.19 -25.95 -17.28
C ILE A 218 12.38 -27.42 -17.60
N VAL A 219 11.66 -28.33 -16.93
CA VAL A 219 11.73 -29.77 -17.14
C VAL A 219 11.34 -30.17 -18.57
N LEU A 220 10.33 -29.48 -19.13
CA LEU A 220 9.90 -29.74 -20.51
C LEU A 220 10.78 -29.06 -21.55
N ALA A 221 11.26 -27.85 -21.30
CA ALA A 221 12.09 -27.10 -22.24
C ALA A 221 13.51 -27.71 -22.39
N TYR A 222 14.10 -28.15 -21.28
CA TYR A 222 15.48 -28.67 -21.29
C TYR A 222 15.72 -29.80 -22.30
N PRO A 223 14.91 -30.88 -22.34
CA PRO A 223 15.13 -31.96 -23.34
C PRO A 223 14.87 -31.45 -24.77
N VAL A 224 13.95 -30.55 -24.98
CA VAL A 224 13.69 -29.96 -26.31
C VAL A 224 14.88 -29.12 -26.78
N ASP A 225 15.42 -28.28 -25.92
CA ASP A 225 16.60 -27.47 -26.21
C ASP A 225 17.82 -28.32 -26.46
N TRP A 226 18.02 -29.40 -25.67
CA TRP A 226 19.11 -30.32 -25.86
C TRP A 226 19.03 -31.05 -27.22
N ILE A 227 17.84 -31.50 -27.62
CA ILE A 227 17.61 -32.12 -28.93
C ILE A 227 17.91 -31.11 -30.05
N LEU A 228 17.36 -29.89 -29.97
CA LEU A 228 17.57 -28.83 -30.96
C LEU A 228 19.05 -28.46 -31.13
N ALA A 229 19.81 -28.44 -30.03
CA ALA A 229 21.25 -28.14 -30.03
C ALA A 229 22.12 -29.21 -30.69
N ASN A 230 21.68 -30.48 -30.68
CA ASN A 230 22.43 -31.60 -31.19
C ASN A 230 21.99 -32.08 -32.60
N LEU A 231 20.93 -31.51 -33.16
CA LEU A 231 20.44 -31.85 -34.50
C LEU A 231 21.12 -31.01 -35.61
N PRO A 232 21.20 -31.55 -36.86
CA PRO A 232 21.62 -30.77 -38.01
C PRO A 232 20.75 -29.52 -38.21
N ALA A 233 21.34 -28.37 -38.59
CA ALA A 233 20.68 -27.08 -38.67
C ALA A 233 19.36 -27.10 -39.46
N ARG A 234 19.24 -27.87 -40.51
CA ARG A 234 18.03 -27.98 -41.34
C ARG A 234 16.86 -28.60 -40.56
N THR A 235 17.11 -29.66 -39.80
CA THR A 235 16.10 -30.35 -38.97
C THR A 235 15.77 -29.54 -37.74
N ALA A 236 16.78 -28.92 -37.11
CA ALA A 236 16.58 -28.04 -35.96
C ALA A 236 15.68 -26.85 -36.29
N ASN A 237 15.87 -26.17 -37.43
CA ASN A 237 15.04 -25.05 -37.87
C ASN A 237 13.58 -25.48 -38.13
N MET A 238 13.37 -26.67 -38.71
CA MET A 238 12.01 -27.20 -38.93
C MET A 238 11.28 -27.47 -37.60
N LEU A 239 11.99 -28.10 -36.63
CA LEU A 239 11.44 -28.33 -35.30
C LEU A 239 11.21 -27.04 -34.51
N MET A 240 12.09 -26.05 -34.67
CA MET A 240 11.92 -24.74 -34.04
C MET A 240 10.63 -24.03 -34.51
N ILE A 241 10.32 -24.11 -35.81
CA ILE A 241 9.04 -23.60 -36.36
C ILE A 241 7.86 -24.30 -35.70
N LEU A 242 7.93 -25.64 -35.56
CA LEU A 242 6.86 -26.42 -34.90
C LEU A 242 6.67 -26.03 -33.44
N VAL A 243 7.76 -25.82 -32.70
CA VAL A 243 7.72 -25.39 -31.28
C VAL A 243 7.14 -23.97 -31.13
N LEU A 244 7.41 -23.08 -32.09
CA LEU A 244 6.91 -21.71 -32.06
C LEU A 244 5.46 -21.58 -32.59
N LEU A 245 4.95 -22.59 -33.27
CA LEU A 245 3.61 -22.55 -33.88
C LEU A 245 2.48 -22.26 -32.87
N PRO A 246 2.43 -22.85 -31.64
CA PRO A 246 1.43 -22.51 -30.63
C PRO A 246 1.49 -21.05 -30.18
N PHE A 247 2.65 -20.42 -30.16
CA PHE A 247 2.83 -19.02 -29.81
C PHE A 247 2.17 -18.10 -30.85
N TRP A 248 2.33 -18.41 -32.14
CA TRP A 248 1.71 -17.65 -33.23
C TRP A 248 0.19 -17.82 -33.28
N THR A 249 -0.33 -19.01 -32.97
CA THR A 249 -1.78 -19.25 -32.93
C THR A 249 -2.46 -18.49 -31.78
N SER A 250 -1.80 -18.37 -30.64
CA SER A 250 -2.32 -17.59 -29.49
C SER A 250 -2.41 -16.09 -29.74
N LEU A 251 -1.66 -15.55 -30.71
CA LEU A 251 -1.71 -14.14 -31.10
C LEU A 251 -2.78 -13.83 -32.14
N LEU A 252 -3.36 -14.86 -32.79
CA LEU A 252 -4.34 -14.73 -33.87
C LEU A 252 -5.79 -14.96 -33.41
N VAL A 253 -6.00 -15.38 -32.16
CA VAL A 253 -7.30 -15.58 -31.49
C VAL A 253 -7.54 -14.49 -30.47
#